data_c5722dea7fefd32fba042a343bed1588
#
_entry.id   c5722dea7fefd32fba042a343bed1588
#
_cell.length_a   1.000
_cell.length_b   1.000
_cell.length_c   1.000
_cell.angle_alpha   90.00
_cell.angle_beta   90.00
_cell.angle_gamma   90.00
#
_symmetry.space_group_name_H-M   'P 1'
#
loop_
_entity.id
_entity.type
_entity.pdbx_description
1 polymer ?
#
loop_
_entity_poly.entity_id
_entity_poly.type
_entity_poly.pdbx_seq_one_letter_code
_entity_poly.pdbx_strand_id
1 'polypeptide(L)'
;MNTSKLLAALMVSALTLTGCASGLGSSDYGRSQARTVQEVQMGVVQAVRNVKIEGTKSPVGSIAGAAVGGLAGSQLGGGNGQIVGAVLGAVLGGVGGSALEEKVTSQNGVEITVKLDTGRIIAITQGVEANEQFRIGDRVRILSGGGTTRVTY
;
A
#
# COMPACT_ATOMS: atom_id res chain seq x y z
N MET A 1 -22.76 31.34 6.42
CA MET A 1 -21.65 30.50 6.92
C MET A 1 -20.46 30.81 6.03
N ASN A 2 -19.37 31.35 6.58
CA ASN A 2 -18.27 31.89 5.77
C ASN A 2 -17.55 30.74 5.04
N THR A 3 -17.35 30.89 3.74
CA THR A 3 -16.65 29.92 2.87
C THR A 3 -15.28 29.49 3.41
N SER A 4 -14.57 30.40 4.11
CA SER A 4 -13.30 30.10 4.77
C SER A 4 -13.43 29.10 5.93
N LYS A 5 -14.53 29.13 6.69
CA LYS A 5 -14.78 28.18 7.78
C LYS A 5 -15.16 26.79 7.25
N LEU A 6 -15.88 26.74 6.11
CA LEU A 6 -16.18 25.48 5.43
C LEU A 6 -14.93 24.83 4.84
N LEU A 7 -14.05 25.60 4.21
CA LEU A 7 -12.75 25.13 3.72
C LEU A 7 -11.85 24.63 4.84
N ALA A 8 -11.79 25.33 5.96
CA ALA A 8 -11.02 24.89 7.12
C ALA A 8 -11.58 23.61 7.73
N ALA A 9 -12.90 23.46 7.85
CA ALA A 9 -13.54 22.24 8.34
C ALA A 9 -13.31 21.06 7.40
N LEU A 10 -13.33 21.27 6.08
CA LEU A 10 -13.03 20.24 5.08
C LEU A 10 -11.56 19.79 5.14
N MET A 11 -10.63 20.72 5.32
CA MET A 11 -9.20 20.39 5.50
C MET A 11 -8.94 19.61 6.78
N VAL A 12 -9.56 19.98 7.89
CA VAL A 12 -9.41 19.25 9.16
C VAL A 12 -10.02 17.85 9.06
N SER A 13 -11.16 17.68 8.37
CA SER A 13 -11.77 16.38 8.12
C SER A 13 -10.91 15.48 7.23
N ALA A 14 -10.19 16.03 6.26
CA ALA A 14 -9.29 15.27 5.39
C ALA A 14 -8.03 14.75 6.12
N LEU A 15 -7.54 15.48 7.13
CA LEU A 15 -6.38 15.10 7.94
C LEU A 15 -6.65 13.95 8.92
N THR A 16 -7.90 13.65 9.23
CA THR A 16 -8.26 12.55 10.15
C THR A 16 -8.47 11.20 9.46
N LEU A 17 -8.45 11.14 8.13
CA LEU A 17 -8.48 9.90 7.35
C LEU A 17 -7.07 9.30 7.14
N THR A 18 -6.26 9.22 8.19
CA THR A 18 -5.07 8.39 8.16
C THR A 18 -5.50 6.94 8.20
N GLY A 19 -5.84 6.39 7.03
CA GLY A 19 -6.09 4.97 6.84
C GLY A 19 -4.82 4.20 7.22
N CYS A 20 -4.93 3.23 8.12
CA CYS A 20 -3.86 2.31 8.41
C CYS A 20 -3.53 1.55 7.11
N ALA A 21 -2.42 1.88 6.47
CA ALA A 21 -1.87 1.03 5.43
C ALA A 21 -1.56 -0.32 6.10
N SER A 22 -2.12 -1.41 5.58
CA SER A 22 -1.73 -2.75 6.00
C SER A 22 -0.26 -2.92 5.66
N GLY A 23 0.59 -3.09 6.66
CA GLY A 23 2.01 -3.33 6.48
C GLY A 23 2.26 -4.65 5.74
N LEU A 24 3.42 -4.76 5.08
CA LEU A 24 3.89 -5.97 4.40
C LEU A 24 5.14 -6.55 5.09
N GLY A 25 5.39 -6.15 6.33
CA GLY A 25 6.50 -6.62 7.15
C GLY A 25 6.30 -8.04 7.70
N SER A 26 7.33 -8.56 8.33
CA SER A 26 7.32 -9.90 8.93
C SER A 26 6.36 -10.03 10.10
N SER A 27 6.13 -8.94 10.84
CA SER A 27 5.21 -8.88 12.01
C SER A 27 3.79 -8.41 11.68
N ASP A 28 3.53 -8.03 10.42
CA ASP A 28 2.21 -7.59 10.02
C ASP A 28 1.25 -8.76 9.79
N TYR A 29 0.17 -8.78 10.54
CA TYR A 29 -0.89 -9.79 10.43
C TYR A 29 -2.20 -9.18 9.96
N GLY A 30 -2.68 -9.61 8.80
CA GLY A 30 -4.03 -9.31 8.36
C GLY A 30 -5.08 -9.98 9.24
N ARG A 31 -6.28 -9.41 9.33
CA ARG A 31 -7.39 -9.99 10.12
C ARG A 31 -7.75 -11.42 9.71
N SER A 32 -7.62 -11.75 8.44
CA SER A 32 -7.86 -13.08 7.89
C SER A 32 -6.82 -14.12 8.32
N GLN A 33 -5.64 -13.68 8.74
CA GLN A 33 -4.54 -14.54 9.20
C GLN A 33 -4.59 -14.78 10.71
N ALA A 34 -5.27 -13.88 11.45
CA ALA A 34 -5.46 -14.04 12.87
C ALA A 34 -6.36 -15.25 13.16
N ARG A 35 -6.01 -16.03 14.17
CA ARG A 35 -6.74 -17.26 14.59
C ARG A 35 -6.72 -18.40 13.57
N THR A 36 -5.79 -18.38 12.64
CA THR A 36 -5.57 -19.48 11.70
C THR A 36 -4.26 -20.19 12.01
N VAL A 37 -4.19 -21.48 11.71
CA VAL A 37 -2.96 -22.25 11.83
C VAL A 37 -2.02 -21.84 10.69
N GLN A 38 -0.77 -21.61 11.02
CA GLN A 38 0.30 -21.35 10.06
C GLN A 38 1.28 -22.53 10.05
N GLU A 39 1.69 -22.94 8.86
CA GLU A 39 2.78 -23.89 8.71
C GLU A 39 4.11 -23.19 8.91
N VAL A 40 4.98 -23.79 9.70
CA VAL A 40 6.33 -23.26 9.96
C VAL A 40 7.36 -24.17 9.33
N GLN A 41 8.21 -23.62 8.49
CA GLN A 41 9.37 -24.30 7.92
C GLN A 41 10.64 -23.57 8.36
N MET A 42 11.69 -24.32 8.65
CA MET A 42 12.99 -23.75 9.04
C MET A 42 13.93 -23.71 7.84
N GLY A 43 14.81 -22.71 7.80
CA GLY A 43 15.78 -22.60 6.74
C GLY A 43 16.92 -21.64 7.05
N VAL A 44 17.84 -21.50 6.10
CA VAL A 44 19.00 -20.63 6.18
C VAL A 44 18.98 -19.65 5.01
N VAL A 45 19.16 -18.37 5.29
CA VAL A 45 19.23 -17.31 4.29
C VAL A 45 20.43 -17.50 3.37
N GLN A 46 20.20 -17.55 2.07
CA GLN A 46 21.23 -17.68 1.04
C GLN A 46 21.55 -16.36 0.33
N ALA A 47 20.53 -15.50 0.17
CA ALA A 47 20.70 -14.18 -0.44
C ALA A 47 19.64 -13.22 0.09
N VAL A 48 20.00 -11.94 0.11
CA VAL A 48 19.08 -10.83 0.44
C VAL A 48 19.26 -9.74 -0.61
N ARG A 49 18.16 -9.25 -1.16
CA ARG A 49 18.15 -8.21 -2.17
C ARG A 49 17.11 -7.15 -1.83
N ASN A 50 17.50 -5.88 -1.85
CA ASN A 50 16.55 -4.78 -1.72
C ASN A 50 15.70 -4.69 -2.99
N VAL A 51 14.40 -4.55 -2.81
CA VAL A 51 13.41 -4.42 -3.88
C VAL A 51 12.45 -3.29 -3.57
N LYS A 52 11.73 -2.83 -4.58
CA LYS A 52 10.61 -1.92 -4.40
C LYS A 52 9.32 -2.72 -4.56
N ILE A 53 8.44 -2.63 -3.58
CA ILE A 53 7.09 -3.18 -3.65
C ILE A 53 6.18 -2.08 -4.22
N GLU A 54 5.50 -2.39 -5.31
CA GLU A 54 4.56 -1.46 -5.94
C GLU A 54 3.41 -1.12 -4.99
N GLY A 55 2.94 0.11 -5.09
CA GLY A 55 1.77 0.56 -4.34
C GLY A 55 0.47 0.00 -4.91
N THR A 56 -0.58 0.22 -4.17
CA THR A 56 -1.93 -0.22 -4.53
C THR A 56 -2.57 0.79 -5.51
N LYS A 57 -3.23 0.28 -6.53
CA LYS A 57 -4.16 1.04 -7.40
C LYS A 57 -5.57 0.55 -7.08
N SER A 58 -6.23 1.23 -6.17
CA SER A 58 -7.61 0.89 -5.83
C SER A 58 -8.60 1.83 -6.53
N PRO A 59 -9.87 1.45 -6.66
CA PRO A 59 -10.91 2.38 -7.12
C PRO A 59 -11.05 3.62 -6.23
N VAL A 60 -10.59 3.55 -4.98
CA VAL A 60 -10.74 4.65 -4.00
C VAL A 60 -9.96 5.88 -4.43
N GLY A 61 -8.68 5.74 -4.85
CA GLY A 61 -7.87 6.86 -5.33
C GLY A 61 -8.44 7.51 -6.57
N SER A 62 -8.94 6.70 -7.51
CA SER A 62 -9.56 7.23 -8.73
C SER A 62 -10.90 7.92 -8.48
N ILE A 63 -11.75 7.37 -7.61
CA ILE A 63 -13.04 7.97 -7.26
C ILE A 63 -12.83 9.28 -6.48
N ALA A 64 -11.96 9.27 -5.49
CA ALA A 64 -11.64 10.47 -4.71
C ALA A 64 -11.03 11.57 -5.60
N GLY A 65 -10.09 11.21 -6.47
CA GLY A 65 -9.48 12.11 -7.43
C GLY A 65 -10.49 12.67 -8.43
N ALA A 66 -11.39 11.83 -8.95
CA ALA A 66 -12.45 12.26 -9.86
C ALA A 66 -13.45 13.23 -9.19
N ALA A 67 -13.83 12.97 -7.94
CA ALA A 67 -14.71 13.85 -7.18
C ALA A 67 -14.07 15.23 -6.95
N VAL A 68 -12.84 15.28 -6.50
CA VAL A 68 -12.11 16.54 -6.28
C VAL A 68 -11.86 17.26 -7.61
N GLY A 69 -11.39 16.55 -8.62
CA GLY A 69 -11.14 17.11 -9.96
C GLY A 69 -12.39 17.61 -10.63
N GLY A 70 -13.52 16.89 -10.52
CA GLY A 70 -14.81 17.30 -11.05
C GLY A 70 -15.34 18.59 -10.40
N LEU A 71 -15.23 18.68 -9.07
CA LEU A 71 -15.60 19.89 -8.33
C LEU A 71 -14.72 21.09 -8.72
N ALA A 72 -13.41 20.90 -8.79
CA ALA A 72 -12.47 21.95 -9.21
C ALA A 72 -12.71 22.37 -10.67
N GLY A 73 -12.90 21.40 -11.57
CA GLY A 73 -13.17 21.64 -12.98
C GLY A 73 -14.49 22.40 -13.23
N SER A 74 -15.52 22.15 -12.42
CA SER A 74 -16.78 22.87 -12.50
C SER A 74 -16.68 24.36 -12.19
N GLN A 75 -15.63 24.79 -11.50
CA GLN A 75 -15.36 26.21 -11.18
C GLN A 75 -14.74 26.97 -12.36
N LEU A 76 -14.22 26.27 -13.37
CA LEU A 76 -13.49 26.88 -14.49
C LEU A 76 -14.34 27.30 -15.65
N GLY A 77 -15.71 27.21 -15.55
CA GLY A 77 -16.62 27.58 -16.63
C GLY A 77 -17.94 28.10 -16.12
N GLY A 78 -18.70 28.78 -17.02
CA GLY A 78 -20.07 29.21 -16.79
C GLY A 78 -21.04 28.54 -17.76
N GLY A 79 -22.28 28.28 -17.35
CA GLY A 79 -23.28 27.62 -18.18
C GLY A 79 -22.86 26.21 -18.64
N ASN A 80 -22.94 25.95 -19.95
CA ASN A 80 -22.53 24.64 -20.49
C ASN A 80 -21.03 24.33 -20.31
N GLY A 81 -20.16 25.35 -20.18
CA GLY A 81 -18.73 25.19 -19.91
C GLY A 81 -18.45 24.59 -18.54
N GLN A 82 -19.30 24.82 -17.55
CA GLN A 82 -19.21 24.22 -16.23
C GLN A 82 -19.29 22.68 -16.28
N ILE A 83 -20.21 22.15 -17.10
CA ILE A 83 -20.38 20.70 -17.26
C ILE A 83 -19.14 20.09 -17.93
N VAL A 84 -18.65 20.73 -18.99
CA VAL A 84 -17.43 20.26 -19.69
C VAL A 84 -16.23 20.30 -18.77
N GLY A 85 -16.06 21.38 -18.00
CA GLY A 85 -15.00 21.52 -17.01
C GLY A 85 -15.07 20.45 -15.91
N ALA A 86 -16.26 20.14 -15.40
CA ALA A 86 -16.48 19.10 -14.41
C ALA A 86 -16.10 17.71 -14.95
N VAL A 87 -16.49 17.36 -16.18
CA VAL A 87 -16.17 16.06 -16.79
C VAL A 87 -14.67 15.93 -17.03
N LEU A 88 -14.02 16.94 -17.63
CA LEU A 88 -12.58 16.93 -17.85
C LEU A 88 -11.81 16.87 -16.53
N GLY A 89 -12.22 17.66 -15.53
CA GLY A 89 -11.63 17.65 -14.20
C GLY A 89 -11.79 16.30 -13.50
N ALA A 90 -12.94 15.64 -13.63
CA ALA A 90 -13.15 14.30 -13.06
C ALA A 90 -12.23 13.25 -13.71
N VAL A 91 -12.07 13.27 -15.03
CA VAL A 91 -11.18 12.32 -15.75
C VAL A 91 -9.73 12.53 -15.33
N LEU A 92 -9.23 13.78 -15.37
CA LEU A 92 -7.85 14.10 -14.98
C LEU A 92 -7.60 13.82 -13.50
N GLY A 93 -8.56 14.16 -12.63
CA GLY A 93 -8.49 13.91 -11.20
C GLY A 93 -8.52 12.43 -10.88
N GLY A 94 -9.32 11.62 -11.58
CA GLY A 94 -9.36 10.17 -11.40
C GLY A 94 -8.03 9.49 -11.74
N VAL A 95 -7.43 9.85 -12.87
CA VAL A 95 -6.10 9.34 -13.27
C VAL A 95 -5.02 9.81 -12.30
N GLY A 96 -5.01 11.10 -11.96
CA GLY A 96 -4.05 11.66 -11.00
C GLY A 96 -4.20 11.07 -9.60
N GLY A 97 -5.41 10.85 -9.13
CA GLY A 97 -5.71 10.26 -7.82
C GLY A 97 -5.21 8.83 -7.70
N SER A 98 -5.40 7.99 -8.72
CA SER A 98 -4.87 6.62 -8.71
C SER A 98 -3.35 6.56 -8.77
N ALA A 99 -2.72 7.46 -9.54
CA ALA A 99 -1.25 7.55 -9.60
C ALA A 99 -0.65 8.04 -8.28
N LEU A 100 -1.32 8.97 -7.61
CA LEU A 100 -0.91 9.44 -6.29
C LEU A 100 -1.03 8.32 -5.25
N GLU A 101 -2.15 7.57 -5.24
CA GLU A 101 -2.35 6.43 -4.35
C GLU A 101 -1.21 5.40 -4.49
N GLU A 102 -0.89 5.00 -5.72
CA GLU A 102 0.21 4.08 -5.99
C GLU A 102 1.54 4.60 -5.43
N LYS A 103 1.82 5.89 -5.64
CA LYS A 103 3.07 6.50 -5.19
C LYS A 103 3.19 6.55 -3.65
N VAL A 104 2.11 6.89 -2.96
CA VAL A 104 2.12 7.00 -1.49
C VAL A 104 2.02 5.65 -0.78
N THR A 105 1.52 4.62 -1.46
CA THR A 105 1.42 3.26 -0.92
C THR A 105 2.58 2.36 -1.34
N SER A 106 3.44 2.80 -2.28
CA SER A 106 4.65 2.05 -2.62
C SER A 106 5.64 2.06 -1.45
N GLN A 107 6.32 0.93 -1.22
CA GLN A 107 7.26 0.82 -0.10
C GLN A 107 8.50 0.02 -0.48
N ASN A 108 9.56 0.23 0.30
CA ASN A 108 10.77 -0.57 0.17
C ASN A 108 10.53 -1.97 0.78
N GLY A 109 11.08 -2.98 0.12
CA GLY A 109 11.00 -4.36 0.55
C GLY A 109 12.34 -5.06 0.41
N VAL A 110 12.39 -6.28 0.89
CA VAL A 110 13.50 -7.21 0.70
C VAL A 110 12.99 -8.49 0.07
N GLU A 111 13.76 -9.01 -0.88
CA GLU A 111 13.63 -10.38 -1.37
C GLU A 111 14.65 -11.22 -0.64
N ILE A 112 14.19 -12.25 0.05
CA ILE A 112 14.99 -13.14 0.87
C ILE A 112 14.95 -14.51 0.24
N THR A 113 16.10 -15.01 -0.22
CA THR A 113 16.24 -16.38 -0.70
C THR A 113 16.66 -17.27 0.47
N VAL A 114 15.88 -18.29 0.74
CA VAL A 114 16.07 -19.23 1.86
C VAL A 114 16.19 -20.64 1.34
N LYS A 115 17.20 -21.35 1.80
CA LYS A 115 17.32 -22.80 1.66
C LYS A 115 16.67 -23.45 2.87
N LEU A 116 15.55 -24.12 2.64
CA LEU A 116 14.82 -24.86 3.68
C LEU A 116 15.62 -26.09 4.13
N ASP A 117 15.34 -26.58 5.33
CA ASP A 117 15.94 -27.84 5.84
C ASP A 117 15.56 -29.04 5.01
N THR A 118 14.45 -28.98 4.30
CA THR A 118 14.03 -29.99 3.29
C THR A 118 14.89 -29.99 2.04
N GLY A 119 15.84 -29.05 1.90
CA GLY A 119 16.69 -28.86 0.72
C GLY A 119 16.08 -27.99 -0.40
N ARG A 120 14.82 -27.62 -0.31
CA ARG A 120 14.19 -26.71 -1.27
C ARG A 120 14.74 -25.28 -1.10
N ILE A 121 14.82 -24.54 -2.20
CA ILE A 121 15.17 -23.14 -2.20
C ILE A 121 13.91 -22.35 -2.59
N ILE A 122 13.59 -21.35 -1.80
CA ILE A 122 12.45 -20.47 -2.01
C ILE A 122 12.90 -19.01 -1.90
N ALA A 123 12.20 -18.11 -2.57
CA ALA A 123 12.39 -16.66 -2.43
C ALA A 123 11.07 -16.02 -1.98
N ILE A 124 11.16 -15.13 -1.01
CA ILE A 124 10.02 -14.44 -0.42
C ILE A 124 10.31 -12.95 -0.45
N THR A 125 9.36 -12.15 -0.92
CA THR A 125 9.42 -10.70 -0.91
C THR A 125 8.50 -10.16 0.17
N GLN A 126 9.04 -9.33 1.07
CA GLN A 126 8.29 -8.71 2.16
C GLN A 126 8.75 -7.27 2.40
N GLY A 127 7.96 -6.47 3.13
CA GLY A 127 8.34 -5.12 3.54
C GLY A 127 9.52 -5.15 4.50
N VAL A 128 10.28 -4.07 4.52
CA VAL A 128 11.40 -3.88 5.46
C VAL A 128 10.86 -3.37 6.79
N GLU A 129 11.21 -4.04 7.88
CA GLU A 129 10.98 -3.55 9.24
C GLU A 129 12.26 -2.91 9.80
N ALA A 130 12.09 -1.82 10.56
CA ALA A 130 13.22 -1.04 11.06
C ALA A 130 14.15 -1.84 11.98
N ASN A 131 13.62 -2.85 12.65
CA ASN A 131 14.34 -3.66 13.63
C ASN A 131 14.72 -5.06 13.12
N GLU A 132 14.44 -5.36 11.86
CA GLU A 132 14.70 -6.69 11.29
C GLU A 132 15.64 -6.58 10.08
N GLN A 133 16.83 -7.12 10.19
CA GLN A 133 17.82 -7.14 9.12
C GLN A 133 18.28 -8.57 8.88
N PHE A 134 17.90 -9.15 7.77
CA PHE A 134 18.34 -10.47 7.35
C PHE A 134 19.74 -10.42 6.75
N ARG A 135 20.56 -11.42 7.08
CA ARG A 135 21.91 -11.61 6.55
C ARG A 135 22.08 -13.02 6.01
N ILE A 136 22.98 -13.16 5.06
CA ILE A 136 23.36 -14.49 4.56
C ILE A 136 23.89 -15.34 5.71
N GLY A 137 23.38 -16.56 5.85
CA GLY A 137 23.71 -17.49 6.93
C GLY A 137 22.75 -17.44 8.11
N ASP A 138 21.86 -16.45 8.21
CA ASP A 138 20.89 -16.37 9.30
C ASP A 138 19.93 -17.57 9.28
N ARG A 139 19.66 -18.09 10.47
CA ARG A 139 18.63 -19.11 10.68
C ARG A 139 17.28 -18.44 10.83
N VAL A 140 16.33 -18.82 9.98
CA VAL A 140 15.02 -18.15 9.90
C VAL A 140 13.89 -19.17 9.87
N ARG A 141 12.71 -18.67 10.23
CA ARG A 141 11.43 -19.38 10.11
C ARG A 141 10.64 -18.79 8.93
N ILE A 142 10.05 -19.66 8.18
CA ILE A 142 9.10 -19.31 7.11
C ILE A 142 7.71 -19.70 7.63
N LEU A 143 6.85 -18.69 7.76
CA LEU A 143 5.47 -18.88 8.18
C LEU A 143 4.56 -18.76 6.95
N SER A 144 3.82 -19.81 6.67
CA SER A 144 2.86 -19.85 5.56
C SER A 144 1.46 -20.13 6.08
N GLY A 145 0.50 -19.30 5.72
CA GLY A 145 -0.89 -19.46 6.11
C GLY A 145 -1.78 -18.33 5.61
N GLY A 146 -3.05 -18.60 5.37
CA GLY A 146 -4.01 -17.59 4.93
C GLY A 146 -3.66 -16.89 3.61
N GLY A 147 -2.95 -17.59 2.70
CA GLY A 147 -2.52 -17.02 1.42
C GLY A 147 -1.29 -16.12 1.50
N THR A 148 -0.64 -16.03 2.64
CA THR A 148 0.54 -15.19 2.85
C THR A 148 1.72 -16.04 3.33
N THR A 149 2.92 -15.68 2.91
CA THR A 149 4.17 -16.29 3.38
C THR A 149 5.13 -15.18 3.79
N ARG A 150 5.79 -15.37 4.93
CA ARG A 150 6.77 -14.41 5.47
C ARG A 150 7.96 -15.11 6.09
N VAL A 151 9.08 -14.38 6.16
CA VAL A 151 10.31 -14.80 6.82
C VAL A 151 10.45 -14.01 8.13
N THR A 152 10.80 -14.67 9.20
CA THR A 152 11.09 -14.06 10.52
C THR A 152 12.17 -14.86 11.24
N TYR A 153 12.73 -14.31 12.29
CA TYR A 153 13.63 -15.00 13.18
C TYR A 153 12.95 -15.98 14.11
#